data_008c0c184eae0ec350e0f9816893e44d
#
_entry.id   008c0c184eae0ec350e0f9816893e44d
#
_cell.length_a   1.000
_cell.length_b   1.000
_cell.length_c   1.000
_cell.angle_alpha   90.00
_cell.angle_beta   90.00
_cell.angle_gamma   90.00
#
_symmetry.space_group_name_H-M   'P 1'
#
loop_
_entity.id
_entity.type
_entity.pdbx_description
1 polymer ?
#
loop_
_entity_poly.entity_id
_entity_poly.type
_entity_poly.pdbx_seq_one_letter_code
_entity_poly.pdbx_strand_id
1 'polypeptide(L)' 'MEPHLFRPAQYFRDEAARLRREADAITHQTIRRQVLAIATDYDGLAKIVEKINRQRGDA' A
#
# COMPACT_ATOMS: atom_id res chain seq x y z
N MET A 1 14.64 -1.28 20.55
CA MET A 1 14.25 -1.15 19.55
C MET A 1 12.89 -1.27 19.41
N GLU A 2 12.31 -0.73 18.80
CA GLU A 2 11.10 -0.82 18.71
C GLU A 2 10.60 -1.43 17.62
N PRO A 3 9.78 -2.17 17.69
CA PRO A 3 9.27 -2.82 16.63
C PRO A 3 8.58 -1.90 15.78
N HIS A 4 8.70 -2.05 14.56
CA HIS A 4 8.01 -1.25 13.69
C HIS A 4 6.84 -2.00 13.23
N LEU A 5 5.77 -1.92 13.94
CA LEU A 5 4.56 -2.57 13.56
C LEU A 5 3.98 -1.98 12.32
N PHE A 6 4.21 -0.68 12.08
CA PHE A 6 3.66 -0.04 10.92
C PHE A 6 4.74 0.66 10.16
N ARG A 7 4.72 0.49 8.86
CA ARG A 7 5.53 1.31 8.01
C ARG A 7 4.82 2.62 7.77
N PRO A 8 5.54 3.67 7.39
CA PRO A 8 4.88 4.93 7.07
C PRO A 8 3.88 4.75 5.94
N ALA A 9 2.86 5.59 5.93
CA ALA A 9 1.85 5.50 4.89
C ALA A 9 2.48 5.61 3.50
N GLN A 10 3.52 6.43 3.36
CA GLN A 10 4.16 6.59 2.07
C GLN A 10 4.76 5.29 1.56
N TYR A 11 5.25 4.45 2.45
CA TYR A 11 5.77 3.15 2.03
C TYR A 11 4.69 2.36 1.29
N PHE A 12 3.48 2.35 1.85
CA PHE A 12 2.41 1.58 1.23
C PHE A 12 1.96 2.19 -0.08
N ARG A 13 1.98 3.51 -0.17
CA ARG A 13 1.63 4.16 -1.43
C ARG A 13 2.66 3.88 -2.49
N ASP A 14 3.93 3.87 -2.11
CA ASP A 14 4.99 3.57 -3.07
C ASP A 14 4.88 2.15 -3.57
N GLU A 15 4.53 1.22 -2.68
CA GLU A 15 4.36 -0.17 -3.10
C GLU A 15 3.17 -0.31 -4.04
N ALA A 16 2.08 0.39 -3.77
CA ALA A 16 0.94 0.35 -4.66
C ALA A 16 1.30 0.88 -6.05
N ALA A 17 2.05 1.97 -6.09
CA ALA A 17 2.47 2.54 -7.37
C ALA A 17 3.38 1.59 -8.12
N ARG A 18 4.31 0.95 -7.40
CA ARG A 18 5.22 0.01 -8.03
C ARG A 18 4.46 -1.17 -8.63
N LEU A 19 3.49 -1.69 -7.87
CA LEU A 19 2.71 -2.82 -8.36
C LEU A 19 1.89 -2.44 -9.57
N ARG A 20 1.36 -1.23 -9.61
CA ARG A 20 0.61 -0.80 -10.78
C ARG A 20 1.51 -0.71 -12.01
N ARG A 21 2.74 -0.25 -11.82
CA ARG A 21 3.68 -0.21 -12.95
C ARG A 21 4.02 -1.61 -13.42
N GLU A 22 4.19 -2.52 -12.47
CA GLU A 22 4.49 -3.90 -12.86
C GLU A 22 3.32 -4.55 -13.55
N ALA A 23 2.11 -4.22 -13.11
CA ALA A 23 0.91 -4.78 -13.73
C ALA A 23 0.81 -4.39 -15.20
N ASP A 24 1.30 -3.20 -15.54
CA ASP A 24 1.24 -2.76 -16.92
C ASP A 24 2.04 -3.66 -17.84
N ALA A 25 3.05 -4.33 -17.32
CA ALA A 25 3.87 -5.22 -18.13
C ALA A 25 3.32 -6.64 -18.16
N ILE A 26 2.31 -6.94 -17.36
CA ILE A 26 1.76 -8.28 -17.29
C ILE A 26 0.70 -8.44 -18.36
N THR A 27 0.91 -9.39 -19.26
CA THR A 27 -0.07 -9.60 -20.32
C THR A 27 -1.17 -10.58 -19.93
N HIS A 28 -0.92 -11.41 -18.92
CA HIS A 28 -1.92 -12.37 -18.47
C HIS A 28 -2.96 -11.63 -17.65
N GLN A 29 -4.19 -11.57 -18.16
CA GLN A 29 -5.18 -10.70 -17.59
C GLN A 29 -5.55 -11.05 -16.16
N THR A 30 -5.68 -12.32 -15.85
CA THR A 30 -6.05 -12.71 -14.49
C THR A 30 -4.97 -12.32 -13.50
N ILE A 31 -3.71 -12.54 -13.87
CA ILE A 31 -2.61 -12.20 -12.98
C ILE A 31 -2.53 -10.69 -12.81
N ARG A 32 -2.71 -9.94 -13.90
CA ARG A 32 -2.68 -8.49 -13.82
C ARG A 32 -3.75 -7.98 -12.85
N ARG A 33 -4.96 -8.54 -12.92
CA ARG A 33 -6.01 -8.12 -12.02
C ARG A 33 -5.66 -8.39 -10.58
N GLN A 34 -5.02 -9.52 -10.31
CA GLN A 34 -4.64 -9.84 -8.95
C GLN A 34 -3.59 -8.90 -8.42
N VAL A 35 -2.64 -8.53 -9.26
CA VAL A 35 -1.61 -7.58 -8.84
C VAL A 35 -2.25 -6.21 -8.56
N LEU A 36 -3.19 -5.80 -9.40
CA LEU A 36 -3.87 -4.52 -9.18
C LEU A 36 -4.70 -4.54 -7.91
N ALA A 37 -5.29 -5.68 -7.57
CA ALA A 37 -6.04 -5.80 -6.32
C ALA A 37 -5.12 -5.66 -5.12
N ILE A 38 -3.92 -6.23 -5.20
CA ILE A 38 -2.95 -6.08 -4.12
C ILE A 38 -2.54 -4.62 -3.99
N ALA A 39 -2.36 -3.93 -5.11
CA ALA A 39 -2.04 -2.51 -5.06
C ALA A 39 -3.12 -1.72 -4.34
N THR A 40 -4.37 -2.03 -4.60
CA THR A 40 -5.49 -1.38 -3.91
C THR A 40 -5.45 -1.67 -2.42
N ASP A 41 -5.07 -2.89 -2.04
CA ASP A 41 -4.94 -3.22 -0.63
C ASP A 41 -3.84 -2.38 0.04
N TYR A 42 -2.75 -2.15 -0.66
CA TYR A 42 -1.69 -1.30 -0.10
C TYR A 42 -2.17 0.13 0.08
N ASP A 43 -2.97 0.65 -0.85
CA ASP A 43 -3.56 1.97 -0.67
C ASP A 43 -4.45 1.99 0.56
N GLY A 44 -5.20 0.93 0.80
CA GLY A 44 -6.03 0.84 1.99
C GLY A 44 -5.21 0.85 3.25
N LEU A 45 -4.08 0.15 3.25
CA LEU A 45 -3.20 0.15 4.41
C LEU A 45 -2.64 1.54 4.67
N ALA A 46 -2.30 2.28 3.61
CA ALA A 46 -1.80 3.63 3.77
C ALA A 46 -2.83 4.51 4.48
N LYS A 47 -4.09 4.37 4.10
CA LYS A 47 -5.15 5.14 4.74
C LYS A 47 -5.32 4.78 6.20
N ILE A 48 -5.20 3.49 6.51
CA ILE A 48 -5.32 3.04 7.89
C ILE A 48 -4.20 3.60 8.73
N VAL A 49 -2.98 3.57 8.22
CA VAL A 49 -1.84 4.08 8.95
C VAL A 49 -2.01 5.58 9.20
N GLU A 50 -2.48 6.32 8.22
CA GLU A 50 -2.70 7.74 8.39
C GLU A 50 -3.75 8.01 9.45
N LYS A 51 -4.80 7.20 9.45
CA LYS A 51 -5.85 7.38 10.42
C LYS A 51 -5.35 7.09 11.83
N ILE A 52 -4.56 6.04 11.99
CA ILE A 52 -4.00 5.71 13.29
C ILE A 52 -3.10 6.84 13.77
N ASN A 53 -2.27 7.36 12.89
CA ASN A 53 -1.37 8.44 13.28
C ASN A 53 -2.12 9.67 13.70
N ARG A 54 -3.22 9.99 13.03
CA ARG A 54 -4.01 11.13 13.44
C ARG A 54 -4.67 10.90 14.77
N GLN A 55 -5.12 9.68 15.01
CA GLN A 55 -5.78 9.39 16.28
C GLN A 55 -4.83 9.38 17.44
N ARG A 56 -3.57 9.12 17.19
CA ARG A 56 -2.60 9.17 18.25
C ARG A 56 -2.32 10.59 18.65
N GLY A 57 -2.90 11.48 17.99
CA GLY A 57 -2.79 12.81 18.37
C GLY A 57 -1.61 13.40 18.17
N ASP A 58 -0.96 12.99 17.46
CA ASP A 58 0.05 13.54 17.27
C ASP A 58 -0.08 14.64 16.94
N ALA A 59 -0.52 14.96 17.20
CA ALA A 59 -0.58 16.17 17.04
C ALA A 59 0.15 16.66 16.94
#